data_e450b56c6100f175040499803c402f76
#
_entry.id   e450b56c6100f175040499803c402f76
#
_cell.length_a   1.000
_cell.length_b   1.000
_cell.length_c   1.000
_cell.angle_alpha   90.00
_cell.angle_beta   90.00
_cell.angle_gamma   90.00
#
_symmetry.space_group_name_H-M   'P 1'
#
loop_
_entity.id
_entity.type
_entity.pdbx_description
1 polymer ?
#
loop_
_entity_poly.entity_id
_entity_poly.type
_entity_poly.pdbx_seq_one_letter_code
_entity_poly.pdbx_strand_id
1 'polypeptide(L)'
;MDTNQDADRWGALADGTRRAIVACLADGPRAVGQLAAGLPVSRSAVSQHLKILKDAGLVEDMAAGTRRIYRLNPVALAALRDQLDTYWQRALAGYAEAAEAPAKEA
;
A
#
# COMPACT_ATOMS: atom_id res chain seq x y z
N MET A 1 -18.26 -6.16 -0.37
CA MET A 1 -16.91 -5.80 0.07
C MET A 1 -16.05 -7.04 0.24
N ASP A 2 -14.88 -7.00 -0.29
CA ASP A 2 -14.03 -8.17 -0.32
C ASP A 2 -12.96 -8.09 0.77
N THR A 3 -13.20 -8.79 1.88
CA THR A 3 -12.26 -8.82 3.00
C THR A 3 -10.90 -9.40 2.59
N ASN A 4 -10.90 -10.38 1.68
CA ASN A 4 -9.65 -10.95 1.20
C ASN A 4 -8.82 -9.93 0.43
N GLN A 5 -9.48 -9.09 -0.35
CA GLN A 5 -8.78 -8.05 -1.10
C GLN A 5 -8.12 -7.04 -0.15
N ASP A 6 -8.81 -6.66 0.92
CA ASP A 6 -8.23 -5.75 1.90
C ASP A 6 -7.02 -6.38 2.59
N ALA A 7 -7.14 -7.66 2.97
CA ALA A 7 -6.02 -8.36 3.59
C ALA A 7 -4.84 -8.46 2.65
N ASP A 8 -5.08 -8.69 1.35
CA ASP A 8 -4.01 -8.77 0.36
C ASP A 8 -3.30 -7.43 0.19
N ARG A 9 -4.04 -6.32 0.23
CA ARG A 9 -3.44 -4.99 0.12
C ARG A 9 -2.53 -4.71 1.30
N TRP A 10 -2.99 -4.93 2.53
CA TRP A 10 -2.17 -4.72 3.71
C TRP A 10 -0.96 -5.65 3.71
N GLY A 11 -1.18 -6.92 3.32
CA GLY A 11 -0.09 -7.89 3.23
C GLY A 11 0.97 -7.46 2.23
N ALA A 12 0.55 -6.94 1.08
CA ALA A 12 1.49 -6.46 0.07
C ALA A 12 2.33 -5.31 0.59
N LEU A 13 1.79 -4.50 1.48
CA LEU A 13 2.51 -3.36 2.06
C LEU A 13 3.34 -3.74 3.29
N ALA A 14 3.32 -5.00 3.70
CA ALA A 14 4.11 -5.44 4.85
C ALA A 14 5.61 -5.57 4.52
N ASP A 15 5.96 -5.66 3.26
CA ASP A 15 7.35 -5.79 2.82
C ASP A 15 7.98 -4.43 2.56
N GLY A 16 9.19 -4.23 3.09
CA GLY A 16 9.87 -2.94 2.97
C GLY A 16 10.18 -2.54 1.54
N THR A 17 10.58 -3.50 0.70
CA THR A 17 10.88 -3.22 -0.70
C THR A 17 9.61 -2.81 -1.44
N ARG A 18 8.51 -3.50 -1.17
CA ARG A 18 7.25 -3.14 -1.81
C ARG A 18 6.77 -1.75 -1.38
N ARG A 19 6.97 -1.38 -0.10
CA ARG A 19 6.67 -0.01 0.33
C ARG A 19 7.55 1.01 -0.39
N ALA A 20 8.81 0.67 -0.62
CA ALA A 20 9.71 1.56 -1.36
C ALA A 20 9.25 1.75 -2.81
N ILE A 21 8.78 0.68 -3.43
CA ILE A 21 8.23 0.76 -4.79
C ILE A 21 6.99 1.66 -4.80
N VAL A 22 6.11 1.49 -3.83
CA VAL A 22 4.91 2.33 -3.72
C VAL A 22 5.30 3.79 -3.55
N ALA A 23 6.32 4.07 -2.74
CA ALA A 23 6.80 5.43 -2.55
C ALA A 23 7.32 6.04 -3.86
N CYS A 24 8.05 5.25 -4.65
CA CYS A 24 8.51 5.73 -5.96
C CYS A 24 7.32 6.01 -6.89
N LEU A 25 6.34 5.13 -6.91
CA LEU A 25 5.17 5.29 -7.77
C LEU A 25 4.26 6.42 -7.31
N ALA A 26 4.35 6.82 -6.05
CA ALA A 26 3.60 7.96 -5.53
C ALA A 26 4.01 9.26 -6.23
N ASP A 27 5.23 9.31 -6.76
CA ASP A 27 5.72 10.47 -7.48
C ASP A 27 5.37 10.43 -8.97
N GLY A 28 4.73 9.39 -9.43
CA GLY A 28 4.27 9.25 -10.80
C GLY A 28 4.58 7.87 -11.37
N PRO A 29 4.00 7.56 -12.53
CA PRO A 29 4.21 6.26 -13.17
C PRO A 29 5.67 6.01 -13.52
N ARG A 30 6.08 4.74 -13.47
CA ARG A 30 7.47 4.33 -13.75
C ARG A 30 7.50 2.99 -14.48
N ALA A 31 8.51 2.80 -15.30
CA ALA A 31 8.82 1.50 -15.88
C ALA A 31 9.66 0.69 -14.89
N VAL A 32 9.69 -0.64 -15.08
CA VAL A 32 10.47 -1.52 -14.21
C VAL A 32 11.93 -1.09 -14.12
N GLY A 33 12.53 -0.74 -15.26
CA GLY A 33 13.93 -0.33 -15.28
C GLY A 33 14.19 0.93 -14.47
N GLN A 34 13.24 1.86 -14.47
CA GLN A 34 13.36 3.08 -13.69
C GLN A 34 13.29 2.78 -12.20
N LEU A 35 12.40 1.87 -11.80
CA LEU A 35 12.29 1.47 -10.40
C LEU A 35 13.56 0.75 -9.95
N ALA A 36 14.06 -0.18 -10.76
CA ALA A 36 15.25 -0.94 -10.41
C ALA A 36 16.48 -0.04 -10.30
N ALA A 37 16.56 1.01 -11.10
CA ALA A 37 17.69 1.93 -11.05
C ALA A 37 17.77 2.68 -9.73
N GLY A 38 16.62 2.89 -9.07
CA GLY A 38 16.57 3.65 -7.84
C GLY A 38 16.49 2.81 -6.56
N LEU A 39 16.55 1.48 -6.67
CA LEU A 39 16.37 0.60 -5.53
C LEU A 39 17.53 -0.39 -5.45
N PRO A 40 17.91 -0.82 -4.23
CA PRO A 40 19.02 -1.77 -4.06
C PRO A 40 18.59 -3.21 -4.28
N VAL A 41 17.85 -3.47 -5.35
CA VAL A 41 17.36 -4.81 -5.70
C VAL A 41 17.47 -4.99 -7.21
N SER A 42 17.47 -6.23 -7.65
CA SER A 42 17.57 -6.53 -9.06
C SER A 42 16.27 -6.19 -9.79
N ARG A 43 16.38 -6.03 -11.10
CA ARG A 43 15.21 -5.80 -11.94
C ARG A 43 14.22 -6.96 -11.84
N SER A 44 14.74 -8.17 -11.75
CA SER A 44 13.92 -9.37 -11.60
C SER A 44 13.13 -9.32 -10.29
N ALA A 45 13.77 -8.89 -9.20
CA ALA A 45 13.10 -8.76 -7.91
C ALA A 45 12.02 -7.68 -7.96
N VAL A 46 12.30 -6.55 -8.61
CA VAL A 46 11.31 -5.50 -8.78
C VAL A 46 10.09 -6.03 -9.52
N SER A 47 10.31 -6.81 -10.59
CA SER A 47 9.21 -7.39 -11.35
C SER A 47 8.35 -8.30 -10.48
N GLN A 48 8.98 -9.11 -9.62
CA GLN A 48 8.26 -10.01 -8.72
C GLN A 48 7.45 -9.23 -7.69
N HIS A 49 8.03 -8.18 -7.13
CA HIS A 49 7.32 -7.33 -6.17
C HIS A 49 6.14 -6.61 -6.83
N LEU A 50 6.33 -6.13 -8.06
CA LEU A 50 5.25 -5.47 -8.80
C LEU A 50 4.11 -6.44 -9.08
N LYS A 51 4.41 -7.71 -9.35
CA LYS A 51 3.35 -8.69 -9.56
C LYS A 51 2.51 -8.86 -8.31
N ILE A 52 3.14 -8.93 -7.16
CA ILE A 52 2.41 -9.04 -5.89
C ILE A 52 1.55 -7.81 -5.65
N LEU A 53 2.09 -6.62 -5.88
CA LEU A 53 1.33 -5.38 -5.73
C LEU A 53 0.16 -5.30 -6.71
N LYS A 54 0.37 -5.77 -7.94
CA LYS A 54 -0.68 -5.78 -8.95
C LYS A 54 -1.77 -6.77 -8.58
N ASP A 55 -1.39 -7.97 -8.15
CA ASP A 55 -2.35 -9.00 -7.75
C ASP A 55 -3.18 -8.53 -6.55
N ALA A 56 -2.60 -7.71 -5.70
CA ALA A 56 -3.31 -7.11 -4.56
C ALA A 56 -4.14 -5.89 -4.95
N GLY A 57 -4.07 -5.45 -6.20
CA GLY A 57 -4.85 -4.33 -6.69
C GLY A 57 -4.27 -2.96 -6.38
N LEU A 58 -3.06 -2.89 -5.83
CA LEU A 58 -2.45 -1.62 -5.44
C LEU A 58 -1.80 -0.88 -6.61
N VAL A 59 -1.36 -1.61 -7.62
CA VAL A 59 -0.79 -1.01 -8.81
C VAL A 59 -1.48 -1.57 -10.04
N GLU A 60 -1.44 -0.79 -11.11
CA GLU A 60 -1.89 -1.19 -12.42
C GLU A 60 -0.78 -0.93 -13.40
N ASP A 61 -0.84 -1.59 -14.55
CA ASP A 61 0.16 -1.40 -15.57
C ASP A 61 -0.50 -1.18 -16.92
N MET A 62 0.25 -0.56 -17.81
CA MET A 62 -0.21 -0.34 -19.18
C MET A 62 0.98 -0.42 -20.11
N ALA A 63 0.73 -0.89 -21.33
CA ALA A 63 1.75 -0.91 -22.35
C ALA A 63 1.99 0.50 -22.87
N ALA A 64 3.26 0.84 -23.07
CA ALA A 64 3.65 2.12 -23.66
C ALA A 64 4.81 1.83 -24.60
N GLY A 65 4.50 1.57 -25.86
CA GLY A 65 5.49 1.09 -26.84
C GLY A 65 5.96 -0.31 -26.45
N THR A 66 7.27 -0.46 -26.30
CA THR A 66 7.87 -1.74 -25.90
C THR A 66 8.02 -1.85 -24.39
N ARG A 67 7.56 -0.84 -23.66
CA ARG A 67 7.71 -0.78 -22.21
C ARG A 67 6.38 -1.02 -21.54
N ARG A 68 6.45 -1.38 -20.28
CA ARG A 68 5.28 -1.48 -19.42
C ARG A 68 5.43 -0.48 -18.29
N ILE A 69 4.45 0.37 -18.15
CA ILE A 69 4.47 1.45 -17.16
C ILE A 69 3.54 1.06 -16.01
N TYR A 70 4.04 1.20 -14.80
CA TYR A 70 3.28 0.90 -13.58
C TYR A 70 2.91 2.18 -12.87
N ARG A 71 1.73 2.19 -12.26
CA ARG A 71 1.25 3.33 -11.49
C ARG A 71 0.41 2.82 -10.32
N LEU A 72 0.27 3.65 -9.30
CA LEU A 72 -0.59 3.34 -8.18
C LEU A 72 -2.05 3.40 -8.60
N ASN A 73 -2.86 2.52 -8.01
CA ASN A 73 -4.30 2.52 -8.20
C ASN A 73 -4.92 3.41 -7.13
N PRO A 74 -5.43 4.60 -7.47
CA PRO A 74 -5.94 5.52 -6.46
C PRO A 74 -7.19 4.99 -5.73
N VAL A 75 -7.99 4.16 -6.40
CA VAL A 75 -9.16 3.57 -5.76
C VAL A 75 -8.74 2.64 -4.63
N ALA A 76 -7.71 1.81 -4.87
CA ALA A 76 -7.20 0.90 -3.85
C ALA A 76 -6.57 1.68 -2.69
N LEU A 77 -5.84 2.76 -3.00
CA LEU A 77 -5.25 3.59 -1.95
C LEU A 77 -6.33 4.26 -1.12
N ALA A 78 -7.39 4.74 -1.75
CA ALA A 78 -8.50 5.35 -1.03
C ALA A 78 -9.17 4.33 -0.10
N ALA A 79 -9.31 3.08 -0.53
CA ALA A 79 -9.89 2.05 0.30
C ALA A 79 -9.05 1.80 1.55
N LEU A 80 -7.72 1.78 1.41
CA LEU A 80 -6.82 1.62 2.55
C LEU A 80 -6.89 2.82 3.48
N ARG A 81 -6.92 4.02 2.90
CA ARG A 81 -7.05 5.24 3.70
C ARG A 81 -8.33 5.23 4.51
N ASP A 82 -9.43 4.84 3.91
CA ASP A 82 -10.73 4.82 4.60
C ASP A 82 -10.71 3.78 5.73
N GLN A 83 -10.10 2.64 5.50
CA GLN A 83 -9.98 1.62 6.52
C GLN A 83 -9.11 2.11 7.68
N LEU A 84 -7.99 2.75 7.36
CA LEU A 84 -7.12 3.31 8.39
C LEU A 84 -7.82 4.42 9.15
N ASP A 85 -8.60 5.25 8.45
CA ASP A 85 -9.36 6.32 9.10
C ASP A 85 -10.38 5.76 10.07
N THR A 86 -11.03 4.66 9.72
CA THR A 86 -11.97 3.99 10.60
C THR A 86 -11.25 3.53 11.88
N TYR A 87 -10.09 2.94 11.76
CA TYR A 87 -9.31 2.53 12.93
C TYR A 87 -8.91 3.74 13.75
N TRP A 88 -8.51 4.81 13.08
CA TRP A 88 -8.10 6.05 13.74
C TRP A 88 -9.25 6.63 14.56
N GLN A 89 -10.44 6.71 13.99
CA GLN A 89 -11.60 7.24 14.70
C GLN A 89 -11.98 6.37 15.90
N ARG A 90 -11.91 5.04 15.71
CA ARG A 90 -12.23 4.12 16.79
C ARG A 90 -11.18 4.19 17.90
N ALA A 91 -9.91 4.34 17.53
CA ALA A 91 -8.84 4.46 18.51
C ALA A 91 -8.98 5.75 19.31
N LEU A 92 -9.34 6.85 18.63
CA LEU A 92 -9.55 8.13 19.32
C LEU A 92 -10.71 8.03 20.29
N ALA A 93 -11.83 7.40 19.89
CA ALA A 93 -12.98 7.26 20.75
C ALA A 93 -12.63 6.40 21.97
N GLY A 94 -11.91 5.32 21.75
CA GLY A 94 -11.49 4.46 22.86
C GLY A 94 -10.52 5.15 23.79
N TYR A 95 -9.62 5.96 23.23
CA TYR A 95 -8.66 6.72 24.03
C TYR A 95 -9.39 7.76 24.89
N ALA A 96 -10.32 8.49 24.29
CA ALA A 96 -11.09 9.51 25.01
C ALA A 96 -11.91 8.87 26.13
N GLU A 97 -12.54 7.75 25.84
CA GLU A 97 -13.33 7.04 26.84
C GLU A 97 -12.45 6.60 28.02
N ALA A 98 -11.28 6.05 27.73
CA ALA A 98 -10.36 5.62 28.78
C ALA A 98 -9.88 6.80 29.60
N ALA A 99 -9.63 7.94 28.96
CA ALA A 99 -9.16 9.14 29.66
C ALA A 99 -10.24 9.76 30.56
N GLU A 100 -11.51 9.57 30.22
CA GLU A 100 -12.62 10.10 30.99
C GLU A 100 -13.11 9.14 32.05
N ALA A 101 -12.71 7.88 31.98
CA ALA A 101 -13.18 6.89 32.94
C ALA A 101 -12.61 7.18 34.32
N PRO A 102 -13.40 7.00 35.38
CA PRO A 102 -12.85 7.15 36.72
C PRO A 102 -11.79 6.07 36.98
N ALA A 103 -10.82 6.42 37.80
CA ALA A 103 -9.77 5.48 38.14
C ALA A 103 -10.39 4.31 38.85
N LYS A 104 -10.41 3.19 38.29
CA LYS A 104 -11.00 2.14 38.92
C LYS A 104 -10.08 1.34 39.51
N GLU A 105 -9.56 1.45 39.60
CA GLU A 105 -8.98 0.80 39.91
C GLU A 105 -8.66 0.01 40.04
N ALA A 106 -8.38 -0.20 40.08
CA ALA A 106 -7.98 -1.15 40.18
C ALA A 106 -7.65 -1.95 40.70
#